data_0c18da54ddfc5f98494405158aeb310e
#
_entry.id   0c18da54ddfc5f98494405158aeb310e
#
_cell.length_a   1.000
_cell.length_b   1.000
_cell.length_c   1.000
_cell.angle_alpha   90.00
_cell.angle_beta   90.00
_cell.angle_gamma   90.00
#
_symmetry.space_group_name_H-M   'P 1'
#
loop_
_entity.id
_entity.type
_entity.pdbx_description
1 polymer ?
#
loop_
_entity_poly.entity_id
_entity_poly.type
_entity_poly.pdbx_seq_one_letter_code
_entity_poly.pdbx_strand_id
1 'polypeptide(L)'
;MAVVHEMPRSVSWLSRVMTTDFCPWANRFVYWLKEPIGWFVLATAISVIVGLYLSPIGWVLAASLTAIIVVGMAWPLVAVYVTTCELRPEADSVHEGDACRMLVAVRHRLPIPVWGLAVEGYLDCEGDEAVPTVGLACVAPLCVSEYGITVHPSLRGHYPIQLPQVACSFPFGIWTARRNLTTMKSLTVWPKVYPVQGVCPIIGLTSTDQGDGNRGGRSGDFIGVRNYRRGDSAKHINWVASAKVDSLVVTERGGPQSVELDVFIDTTLHPSTAMSLSCDEHAGPTGRELLANRIRMAASVLINLQQSGVPMRVTIGSQSLRLARGSQG
;
A
#
# COMPACT_ATOMS: atom_id res chain seq x y z
N MET A 1 4.84 4.95 -46.92
CA MET A 1 4.95 4.58 -45.52
C MET A 1 4.55 3.12 -45.40
N ALA A 2 5.56 2.23 -45.41
CA ALA A 2 5.34 0.79 -45.53
C ALA A 2 5.11 0.24 -44.11
N VAL A 3 3.95 -0.38 -43.90
CA VAL A 3 3.62 -1.13 -42.69
C VAL A 3 4.37 -2.46 -42.79
N VAL A 4 5.41 -2.61 -41.99
CA VAL A 4 6.10 -3.89 -41.80
C VAL A 4 5.22 -4.77 -40.95
N HIS A 5 4.58 -5.75 -41.56
CA HIS A 5 3.91 -6.85 -40.86
C HIS A 5 4.99 -7.78 -40.28
N GLU A 6 5.27 -7.69 -39.02
CA GLU A 6 6.06 -8.71 -38.33
C GLU A 6 5.25 -10.01 -38.28
N MET A 7 5.71 -11.00 -39.05
CA MET A 7 5.20 -12.37 -38.95
C MET A 7 5.53 -12.93 -37.57
N PRO A 8 4.58 -13.64 -36.91
CA PRO A 8 4.87 -14.30 -35.65
C PRO A 8 5.98 -15.34 -35.88
N ARG A 9 7.07 -15.21 -35.14
CA ARG A 9 8.16 -16.20 -35.15
C ARG A 9 7.56 -17.56 -34.84
N SER A 10 7.64 -18.48 -35.80
CA SER A 10 7.22 -19.87 -35.62
C SER A 10 8.06 -20.47 -34.49
N VAL A 11 7.43 -20.65 -33.34
CA VAL A 11 8.01 -21.37 -32.21
C VAL A 11 8.44 -22.75 -32.72
N SER A 12 9.74 -23.04 -32.75
CA SER A 12 10.28 -24.28 -33.30
C SER A 12 9.66 -25.49 -32.61
N TRP A 13 9.42 -26.57 -33.36
CA TRP A 13 8.88 -27.82 -32.81
C TRP A 13 9.68 -28.31 -31.59
N LEU A 14 11.00 -28.14 -31.61
CA LEU A 14 11.89 -28.45 -30.49
C LEU A 14 11.59 -27.64 -29.24
N SER A 15 11.27 -26.34 -29.34
CA SER A 15 10.92 -25.55 -28.15
C SER A 15 9.57 -25.95 -27.58
N ARG A 16 8.59 -26.35 -28.41
CA ARG A 16 7.32 -26.91 -27.93
C ARG A 16 7.51 -28.24 -27.21
N VAL A 17 8.35 -29.14 -27.74
CA VAL A 17 8.65 -30.43 -27.10
C VAL A 17 9.36 -30.21 -25.76
N MET A 18 10.27 -29.22 -25.68
CA MET A 18 10.98 -28.90 -24.44
C MET A 18 10.13 -28.20 -23.38
N THR A 19 9.05 -27.50 -23.79
CA THR A 19 8.15 -26.81 -22.88
C THR A 19 6.86 -27.59 -22.57
N THR A 20 6.60 -28.71 -23.25
CA THR A 20 5.45 -29.56 -22.97
C THR A 20 5.75 -30.48 -21.80
N ASP A 21 4.95 -30.37 -20.75
CA ASP A 21 5.03 -31.28 -19.59
C ASP A 21 4.58 -32.68 -20.00
N PHE A 22 5.54 -33.54 -20.35
CA PHE A 22 5.26 -34.92 -20.78
C PHE A 22 4.72 -35.82 -19.66
N CYS A 23 5.03 -35.48 -18.40
CA CYS A 23 4.59 -36.25 -17.24
C CYS A 23 4.27 -35.32 -16.05
N PRO A 24 3.04 -34.84 -15.88
CA PRO A 24 2.68 -33.98 -14.73
C PRO A 24 2.92 -34.66 -13.38
N TRP A 25 2.90 -36.00 -13.34
CA TRP A 25 3.26 -36.78 -12.15
C TRP A 25 4.77 -36.70 -11.82
N ALA A 26 5.63 -36.77 -12.82
CA ALA A 26 7.07 -36.64 -12.64
C ALA A 26 7.49 -35.22 -12.22
N ASN A 27 6.80 -34.20 -12.70
CA ASN A 27 7.01 -32.82 -12.31
C ASN A 27 6.87 -32.60 -10.79
N ARG A 28 5.90 -33.25 -10.17
CA ARG A 28 5.70 -33.21 -8.72
C ARG A 28 6.93 -33.72 -7.95
N PHE A 29 7.60 -34.78 -8.45
CA PHE A 29 8.82 -35.31 -7.86
C PHE A 29 10.03 -34.39 -8.12
N VAL A 30 10.10 -33.77 -9.29
CA VAL A 30 11.17 -32.81 -9.62
C VAL A 30 11.06 -31.56 -8.74
N TYR A 31 9.86 -31.04 -8.50
CA TYR A 31 9.66 -29.91 -7.58
C TYR A 31 10.00 -30.30 -6.15
N TRP A 32 9.62 -31.50 -5.68
CA TRP A 32 9.99 -31.99 -4.37
C TRP A 32 11.50 -32.21 -4.23
N LEU A 33 12.18 -32.64 -5.30
CA LEU A 33 13.64 -32.80 -5.31
C LEU A 33 14.38 -31.45 -5.35
N LYS A 34 13.74 -30.34 -5.77
CA LYS A 34 14.31 -28.98 -5.66
C LYS A 34 14.38 -28.51 -4.22
N GLU A 35 13.52 -29.00 -3.35
CA GLU A 35 13.60 -28.69 -1.93
C GLU A 35 14.72 -29.48 -1.26
N PRO A 36 15.45 -28.87 -0.29
CA PRO A 36 16.55 -29.54 0.41
C PRO A 36 16.14 -30.87 1.04
N ILE A 37 14.91 -30.98 1.53
CA ILE A 37 14.36 -32.18 2.15
C ILE A 37 14.41 -33.40 1.20
N GLY A 38 14.14 -33.20 -0.10
CA GLY A 38 14.12 -34.25 -1.10
C GLY A 38 15.51 -34.96 -1.22
N TRP A 39 16.57 -34.19 -1.20
CA TRP A 39 17.93 -34.71 -1.24
C TRP A 39 18.31 -35.52 0.01
N PHE A 40 17.91 -35.03 1.20
CA PHE A 40 18.15 -35.76 2.44
C PHE A 40 17.40 -37.10 2.49
N VAL A 41 16.13 -37.12 2.04
CA VAL A 41 15.33 -38.36 1.96
C VAL A 41 15.95 -39.33 0.94
N LEU A 42 16.36 -38.85 -0.24
CA LEU A 42 17.02 -39.68 -1.25
C LEU A 42 18.32 -40.28 -0.73
N ALA A 43 19.15 -39.44 -0.10
CA ALA A 43 20.40 -39.90 0.51
C ALA A 43 20.16 -40.96 1.61
N THR A 44 19.13 -40.79 2.42
CA THR A 44 18.73 -41.76 3.44
C THR A 44 18.31 -43.09 2.81
N ALA A 45 17.51 -43.05 1.74
CA ALA A 45 17.05 -44.24 1.03
C ALA A 45 18.25 -45.00 0.41
N ILE A 46 19.19 -44.28 -0.21
CA ILE A 46 20.42 -44.88 -0.75
C ILE A 46 21.27 -45.50 0.39
N SER A 47 21.41 -44.81 1.52
CA SER A 47 22.16 -45.31 2.69
C SER A 47 21.54 -46.59 3.27
N VAL A 48 20.20 -46.70 3.29
CA VAL A 48 19.51 -47.96 3.69
C VAL A 48 19.80 -49.09 2.71
N ILE A 49 19.79 -48.84 1.40
CA ILE A 49 20.15 -49.86 0.39
C ILE A 49 21.57 -50.31 0.56
N VAL A 50 22.51 -49.39 0.80
CA VAL A 50 23.93 -49.73 1.08
C VAL A 50 24.05 -50.57 2.37
N GLY A 51 23.29 -50.25 3.40
CA GLY A 51 23.22 -50.98 4.66
C GLY A 51 22.70 -52.41 4.51
N LEU A 52 21.73 -52.60 3.60
CA LEU A 52 21.13 -53.91 3.35
C LEU A 52 22.02 -54.82 2.48
N TYR A 53 22.68 -54.27 1.46
CA TYR A 53 23.35 -55.10 0.43
C TYR A 53 24.87 -55.05 0.43
N LEU A 54 25.46 -53.94 0.92
CA LEU A 54 26.91 -53.73 0.77
C LEU A 54 27.68 -53.74 2.10
N SER A 55 27.27 -52.93 3.08
CA SER A 55 28.07 -52.75 4.31
C SER A 55 27.22 -52.25 5.48
N PRO A 56 27.44 -52.72 6.72
CA PRO A 56 26.76 -52.25 7.91
C PRO A 56 26.94 -50.75 8.20
N ILE A 57 27.94 -50.10 7.62
CA ILE A 57 28.16 -48.64 7.72
C ILE A 57 26.97 -47.87 7.15
N GLY A 58 26.27 -48.44 6.15
CA GLY A 58 25.06 -47.85 5.57
C GLY A 58 23.97 -47.60 6.61
N TRP A 59 23.82 -48.44 7.62
CA TRP A 59 22.84 -48.24 8.70
C TRP A 59 23.19 -47.04 9.59
N VAL A 60 24.49 -46.84 9.87
CA VAL A 60 24.93 -45.69 10.65
C VAL A 60 24.65 -44.37 9.89
N LEU A 61 24.92 -44.36 8.59
CA LEU A 61 24.62 -43.20 7.73
C LEU A 61 23.12 -42.96 7.63
N ALA A 62 22.33 -44.02 7.45
CA ALA A 62 20.86 -43.87 7.39
C ALA A 62 20.30 -43.35 8.72
N ALA A 63 20.76 -43.84 9.85
CA ALA A 63 20.34 -43.36 11.16
C ALA A 63 20.71 -41.89 11.39
N SER A 64 21.92 -41.46 11.03
CA SER A 64 22.37 -40.08 11.17
C SER A 64 21.58 -39.13 10.28
N LEU A 65 21.35 -39.49 9.02
CA LEU A 65 20.53 -38.67 8.10
C LEU A 65 19.06 -38.59 8.57
N THR A 66 18.49 -39.69 9.05
CA THR A 66 17.17 -39.71 9.63
C THR A 66 17.07 -38.79 10.84
N ALA A 67 18.08 -38.82 11.73
CA ALA A 67 18.13 -37.93 12.88
C ALA A 67 18.18 -36.45 12.48
N ILE A 68 18.95 -36.11 11.44
CA ILE A 68 19.01 -34.75 10.88
C ILE A 68 17.64 -34.31 10.35
N ILE A 69 16.94 -35.18 9.59
CA ILE A 69 15.60 -34.90 9.08
C ILE A 69 14.62 -34.68 10.23
N VAL A 70 14.61 -35.56 11.22
CA VAL A 70 13.71 -35.49 12.37
C VAL A 70 13.94 -34.20 13.17
N VAL A 71 15.19 -33.87 13.48
CA VAL A 71 15.52 -32.63 14.18
C VAL A 71 15.21 -31.41 13.33
N GLY A 72 15.53 -31.45 12.04
CA GLY A 72 15.26 -30.34 11.09
C GLY A 72 13.78 -30.05 10.85
N MET A 73 12.90 -31.02 11.11
CA MET A 73 11.44 -30.82 11.04
C MET A 73 10.83 -30.52 12.42
N ALA A 74 11.25 -31.24 13.46
CA ALA A 74 10.66 -31.12 14.78
C ALA A 74 10.99 -29.77 15.44
N TRP A 75 12.23 -29.30 15.31
CA TRP A 75 12.66 -28.04 15.92
C TRP A 75 11.91 -26.82 15.39
N PRO A 76 11.79 -26.57 14.07
CA PRO A 76 11.02 -25.44 13.55
C PRO A 76 9.56 -25.45 14.01
N LEU A 77 8.91 -26.63 14.05
CA LEU A 77 7.55 -26.77 14.57
C LEU A 77 7.46 -26.32 16.03
N VAL A 78 8.30 -26.88 16.89
CA VAL A 78 8.32 -26.53 18.32
C VAL A 78 8.60 -25.06 18.50
N ALA A 79 9.60 -24.50 17.81
CA ALA A 79 9.99 -23.10 17.88
C ALA A 79 8.82 -22.17 17.54
N VAL A 80 8.11 -22.41 16.44
CA VAL A 80 6.99 -21.58 16.00
C VAL A 80 5.76 -21.74 16.88
N TYR A 81 5.44 -22.96 17.35
CA TYR A 81 4.25 -23.19 18.18
C TYR A 81 4.39 -22.67 19.60
N VAL A 82 5.59 -22.69 20.17
CA VAL A 82 5.84 -22.25 21.57
C VAL A 82 6.11 -20.75 21.63
N THR A 83 6.46 -20.11 20.51
CA THR A 83 6.77 -18.69 20.44
C THR A 83 5.49 -17.88 20.16
N THR A 84 5.28 -16.82 20.94
CA THR A 84 4.27 -15.80 20.69
C THR A 84 4.96 -14.51 20.29
N CYS A 85 4.54 -13.93 19.18
CA CYS A 85 5.06 -12.65 18.68
C CYS A 85 3.93 -11.63 18.65
N GLU A 86 4.24 -10.41 19.07
CA GLU A 86 3.38 -9.23 18.94
C GLU A 86 4.09 -8.19 18.11
N LEU A 87 3.39 -7.66 17.12
CA LEU A 87 3.87 -6.58 16.25
C LEU A 87 3.15 -5.29 16.60
N ARG A 88 3.92 -4.27 16.94
CA ARG A 88 3.40 -2.95 17.31
C ARG A 88 4.18 -1.86 16.60
N PRO A 89 3.61 -1.15 15.63
CA PRO A 89 4.22 0.06 15.10
C PRO A 89 4.25 1.13 16.21
N GLU A 90 5.31 1.90 16.27
CA GLU A 90 5.48 2.99 17.23
C GLU A 90 4.52 4.15 16.91
N ALA A 91 4.28 4.41 15.63
CA ALA A 91 3.33 5.39 15.14
C ALA A 91 2.10 4.69 14.54
N ASP A 92 0.92 5.27 14.73
CA ASP A 92 -0.33 4.76 14.15
C ASP A 92 -0.44 5.07 12.64
N SER A 93 0.28 6.09 12.18
CA SER A 93 0.32 6.49 10.77
C SER A 93 1.67 7.06 10.37
N VAL A 94 2.06 6.81 9.11
CA VAL A 94 3.29 7.31 8.50
C VAL A 94 3.02 7.62 7.02
N HIS A 95 3.92 8.37 6.36
CA HIS A 95 3.85 8.58 4.91
C HIS A 95 4.67 7.53 4.15
N GLU A 96 4.31 7.31 2.89
CA GLU A 96 5.07 6.43 1.98
C GLU A 96 6.54 6.82 1.93
N GLY A 97 7.42 5.85 2.12
CA GLY A 97 8.88 6.03 2.09
C GLY A 97 9.49 6.57 3.39
N ASP A 98 8.69 7.00 4.35
CA ASP A 98 9.20 7.42 5.65
C ASP A 98 9.59 6.21 6.50
N ALA A 99 10.59 6.41 7.36
CA ALA A 99 11.01 5.39 8.30
C ALA A 99 9.97 5.22 9.41
N CYS A 100 9.44 4.01 9.55
CA CYS A 100 8.59 3.64 10.66
C CYS A 100 9.32 2.63 11.55
N ARG A 101 9.40 2.92 12.84
CA ARG A 101 9.92 1.98 13.80
C ARG A 101 8.83 1.03 14.25
N MET A 102 9.10 -0.27 14.10
CA MET A 102 8.25 -1.35 14.56
C MET A 102 8.88 -2.05 15.75
N LEU A 103 8.11 -2.28 16.79
CA LEU A 103 8.49 -3.07 17.95
C LEU A 103 7.94 -4.49 17.76
N VAL A 104 8.85 -5.45 17.78
CA VAL A 104 8.54 -6.88 17.75
C VAL A 104 8.81 -7.43 19.14
N ALA A 105 7.77 -7.68 19.90
CA ALA A 105 7.87 -8.34 21.20
C ALA A 105 7.72 -9.85 21.00
N VAL A 106 8.73 -10.60 21.35
CA VAL A 106 8.77 -12.06 21.21
C VAL A 106 8.89 -12.70 22.58
N ARG A 107 8.00 -13.64 22.86
CA ARG A 107 7.97 -14.41 24.09
C ARG A 107 7.90 -15.89 23.78
N HIS A 108 8.74 -16.68 24.41
CA HIS A 108 8.64 -18.15 24.37
C HIS A 108 8.82 -18.76 25.76
N ARG A 109 8.33 -19.99 25.93
CA ARG A 109 8.33 -20.72 27.20
C ARG A 109 9.41 -21.79 27.30
N LEU A 110 10.29 -21.92 26.30
CA LEU A 110 11.36 -22.90 26.34
C LEU A 110 12.49 -22.42 27.24
N PRO A 111 13.15 -23.32 27.98
CA PRO A 111 14.33 -23.01 28.80
C PRO A 111 15.61 -22.79 27.97
N ILE A 112 15.56 -23.02 26.68
CA ILE A 112 16.67 -22.85 25.73
C ILE A 112 16.36 -21.72 24.76
N PRO A 113 17.36 -20.96 24.30
CA PRO A 113 17.15 -19.90 23.34
C PRO A 113 16.63 -20.45 22.01
N VAL A 114 15.81 -19.66 21.33
CA VAL A 114 15.30 -20.00 20.00
C VAL A 114 16.05 -19.18 18.95
N TRP A 115 16.57 -19.86 17.94
CA TRP A 115 17.33 -19.25 16.85
C TRP A 115 16.56 -19.32 15.53
N GLY A 116 16.87 -18.39 14.63
CA GLY A 116 16.39 -18.42 13.25
C GLY A 116 14.89 -18.19 13.10
N LEU A 117 14.27 -17.43 14.01
CA LEU A 117 12.91 -16.93 13.83
C LEU A 117 12.93 -15.80 12.81
N ALA A 118 11.90 -15.74 12.00
CA ALA A 118 11.65 -14.64 11.06
C ALA A 118 10.20 -14.21 11.16
N VAL A 119 9.95 -12.92 10.96
CA VAL A 119 8.60 -12.35 10.81
C VAL A 119 8.44 -11.95 9.35
N GLU A 120 7.42 -12.49 8.71
CA GLU A 120 7.15 -12.34 7.28
C GLU A 120 5.78 -11.68 7.06
N GLY A 121 5.66 -10.89 5.99
CA GLY A 121 4.36 -10.49 5.44
C GLY A 121 3.67 -9.30 6.08
N TYR A 122 4.29 -8.52 7.00
CA TYR A 122 3.62 -7.35 7.58
C TYR A 122 3.44 -6.21 6.58
N LEU A 123 4.45 -5.93 5.76
CA LEU A 123 4.40 -4.93 4.68
C LEU A 123 4.19 -5.57 3.30
N ASP A 124 3.65 -6.77 3.27
CA ASP A 124 3.40 -7.48 2.01
C ASP A 124 2.39 -6.71 1.16
N CYS A 125 2.78 -6.42 -0.07
CA CYS A 125 1.93 -5.80 -1.07
C CYS A 125 1.54 -6.87 -2.08
N GLU A 126 0.26 -6.93 -2.43
CA GLU A 126 -0.24 -7.85 -3.44
C GLU A 126 0.54 -7.70 -4.75
N GLY A 127 1.27 -8.74 -5.17
CA GLY A 127 2.07 -8.75 -6.40
C GLY A 127 3.57 -8.52 -6.22
N ASP A 128 4.09 -8.39 -4.99
CA ASP A 128 5.53 -8.39 -4.77
C ASP A 128 6.08 -9.83 -4.83
N GLU A 129 7.16 -10.05 -5.60
CA GLU A 129 7.82 -11.35 -5.70
C GLU A 129 8.56 -11.74 -4.40
N ALA A 130 9.00 -10.77 -3.61
CA ALA A 130 9.71 -10.97 -2.36
C ALA A 130 8.88 -10.52 -1.18
N VAL A 131 8.56 -11.45 -0.28
CA VAL A 131 7.90 -11.15 0.99
C VAL A 131 8.89 -10.47 1.93
N PRO A 132 8.61 -9.25 2.41
CA PRO A 132 9.48 -8.58 3.37
C PRO A 132 9.67 -9.44 4.61
N THR A 133 10.90 -9.87 4.84
CA THR A 133 11.24 -10.79 5.93
C THR A 133 12.19 -10.13 6.91
N VAL A 134 11.86 -10.20 8.17
CA VAL A 134 12.71 -9.72 9.26
C VAL A 134 13.21 -10.90 10.08
N GLY A 135 14.50 -11.16 10.01
CA GLY A 135 15.16 -12.23 10.76
C GLY A 135 15.51 -11.82 12.18
N LEU A 136 15.12 -12.65 13.15
CA LEU A 136 15.49 -12.55 14.56
C LEU A 136 16.56 -13.61 14.85
N ALA A 137 17.81 -13.18 15.04
CA ALA A 137 18.94 -14.09 15.15
C ALA A 137 18.82 -15.04 16.35
N CYS A 138 18.46 -14.53 17.51
CA CYS A 138 18.32 -15.29 18.76
C CYS A 138 17.32 -14.64 19.67
N VAL A 139 16.41 -15.43 20.25
CA VAL A 139 15.44 -15.00 21.25
C VAL A 139 15.80 -15.64 22.58
N ALA A 140 15.97 -14.83 23.62
CA ALA A 140 16.37 -15.29 24.94
C ALA A 140 15.27 -16.13 25.61
N PRO A 141 15.66 -17.17 26.41
CA PRO A 141 14.71 -18.07 27.06
C PRO A 141 13.94 -17.39 28.18
N LEU A 142 12.68 -17.80 28.39
CA LEU A 142 11.81 -17.46 29.52
C LEU A 142 11.60 -15.96 29.77
N CYS A 143 11.94 -15.11 28.82
CA CYS A 143 11.75 -13.66 28.92
C CYS A 143 11.00 -13.11 27.71
N VAL A 144 10.59 -11.86 27.80
CA VAL A 144 10.07 -11.10 26.66
C VAL A 144 11.23 -10.34 26.06
N SER A 145 11.55 -10.63 24.82
CA SER A 145 12.59 -9.93 24.06
C SER A 145 11.92 -8.93 23.13
N GLU A 146 12.31 -7.67 23.21
CA GLU A 146 11.81 -6.61 22.33
C GLU A 146 12.89 -6.22 21.31
N TYR A 147 12.50 -6.22 20.06
CA TYR A 147 13.36 -5.86 18.93
C TYR A 147 12.75 -4.66 18.21
N GLY A 148 13.54 -3.61 18.05
CA GLY A 148 13.17 -2.45 17.23
C GLY A 148 13.66 -2.65 15.80
N ILE A 149 12.73 -2.58 14.85
CA ILE A 149 13.03 -2.72 13.43
C ILE A 149 12.58 -1.45 12.73
N THR A 150 13.40 -0.93 11.83
CA THR A 150 13.02 0.18 10.98
C THR A 150 12.54 -0.36 9.65
N VAL A 151 11.31 -0.02 9.28
CA VAL A 151 10.69 -0.42 8.02
C VAL A 151 10.32 0.81 7.20
N HIS A 152 10.36 0.67 5.88
CA HIS A 152 10.01 1.73 4.93
C HIS A 152 8.86 1.24 4.05
N PRO A 153 7.60 1.58 4.38
CA PRO A 153 6.47 1.17 3.56
C PRO A 153 6.54 1.86 2.19
N SER A 154 6.52 1.07 1.13
CA SER A 154 6.64 1.54 -0.25
C SER A 154 5.32 2.05 -0.83
N LEU A 155 4.20 1.54 -0.35
CA LEU A 155 2.87 1.87 -0.84
C LEU A 155 1.94 2.27 0.31
N ARG A 156 1.03 3.19 0.00
CA ARG A 156 -0.05 3.59 0.92
C ARG A 156 -1.03 2.46 1.17
N GLY A 157 -1.67 2.48 2.32
CA GLY A 157 -2.70 1.51 2.68
C GLY A 157 -2.81 1.29 4.16
N HIS A 158 -3.68 0.37 4.52
CA HIS A 158 -3.78 -0.14 5.88
C HIS A 158 -3.03 -1.46 5.96
N TYR A 159 -1.98 -1.50 6.74
CA TYR A 159 -1.18 -2.70 6.96
C TYR A 159 -1.51 -3.34 8.32
N PRO A 160 -1.41 -4.66 8.41
CA PRO A 160 -1.06 -5.60 7.35
C PRO A 160 -2.24 -5.89 6.41
N ILE A 161 -1.95 -6.12 5.12
CA ILE A 161 -2.96 -6.53 4.13
C ILE A 161 -3.32 -8.00 4.33
N GLN A 162 -2.32 -8.84 4.60
CA GLN A 162 -2.46 -10.24 4.95
C GLN A 162 -1.96 -10.47 6.37
N LEU A 163 -2.39 -11.56 6.98
CA LEU A 163 -1.92 -11.93 8.32
C LEU A 163 -0.44 -12.23 8.29
N PRO A 164 0.41 -11.45 8.96
CA PRO A 164 1.84 -11.73 9.04
C PRO A 164 2.09 -13.05 9.74
N GLN A 165 3.20 -13.68 9.38
CA GLN A 165 3.55 -15.00 9.85
C GLN A 165 4.89 -14.99 10.57
N VAL A 166 5.00 -15.84 11.59
CA VAL A 166 6.29 -16.22 12.15
C VAL A 166 6.74 -17.47 11.43
N ALA A 167 7.96 -17.44 10.92
CA ALA A 167 8.63 -18.54 10.25
C ALA A 167 9.88 -18.97 11.01
N CYS A 168 10.22 -20.23 10.95
CA CYS A 168 11.48 -20.78 11.45
C CYS A 168 11.98 -21.86 10.51
N SER A 169 13.26 -21.79 10.14
CA SER A 169 13.93 -22.80 9.30
C SER A 169 15.18 -23.38 9.96
N PHE A 170 15.52 -22.94 11.16
CA PHE A 170 16.66 -23.45 11.93
C PHE A 170 16.40 -24.90 12.40
N PRO A 171 17.42 -25.81 12.50
CA PRO A 171 18.84 -25.52 12.34
C PRO A 171 19.37 -25.69 10.90
N PHE A 172 18.77 -26.51 10.08
CA PHE A 172 19.38 -26.97 8.81
C PHE A 172 18.75 -26.31 7.56
N GLY A 173 17.69 -25.51 7.70
CA GLY A 173 17.00 -24.94 6.56
C GLY A 173 16.31 -25.97 5.65
N ILE A 174 16.13 -27.22 6.14
CA ILE A 174 15.54 -28.31 5.37
C ILE A 174 14.05 -28.04 5.15
N TRP A 175 13.40 -27.47 6.15
CA TRP A 175 11.98 -27.17 6.14
C TRP A 175 11.66 -25.91 6.94
N THR A 176 10.69 -25.13 6.49
CA THR A 176 10.26 -23.89 7.16
C THR A 176 8.88 -24.07 7.74
N ALA A 177 8.78 -24.02 9.06
CA ALA A 177 7.49 -23.96 9.75
C ALA A 177 6.99 -22.51 9.75
N ARG A 178 5.68 -22.31 9.50
CA ARG A 178 5.02 -21.01 9.50
C ARG A 178 3.78 -21.04 10.36
N ARG A 179 3.51 -19.92 11.04
CA ARG A 179 2.31 -19.72 11.84
C ARG A 179 1.86 -18.27 11.78
N ASN A 180 0.56 -18.04 11.60
CA ASN A 180 0.00 -16.70 11.59
C ASN A 180 0.11 -16.04 12.97
N LEU A 181 0.43 -14.75 12.97
CA LEU A 181 0.42 -13.90 14.15
C LEU A 181 -1.02 -13.59 14.53
N THR A 182 -1.30 -13.67 15.83
CA THR A 182 -2.63 -13.39 16.38
C THR A 182 -2.75 -11.98 16.95
N THR A 183 -1.64 -11.37 17.36
CA THR A 183 -1.62 -10.06 18.00
C THR A 183 -0.79 -9.08 17.19
N MET A 184 -1.46 -8.08 16.62
CA MET A 184 -0.82 -7.04 15.83
C MET A 184 -1.63 -5.74 15.91
N LYS A 185 -0.93 -4.61 15.78
CA LYS A 185 -1.54 -3.30 15.63
C LYS A 185 -1.47 -2.88 14.16
N SER A 186 -2.53 -2.30 13.65
CA SER A 186 -2.57 -1.78 12.28
C SER A 186 -1.74 -0.51 12.13
N LEU A 187 -1.14 -0.34 10.97
CA LEU A 187 -0.41 0.85 10.54
C LEU A 187 -1.11 1.46 9.33
N THR A 188 -1.44 2.75 9.41
CA THR A 188 -1.97 3.48 8.26
C THR A 188 -0.83 4.20 7.56
N VAL A 189 -0.65 3.90 6.28
CA VAL A 189 0.37 4.57 5.44
C VAL A 189 -0.33 5.55 4.50
N TRP A 190 -0.04 6.83 4.69
CA TRP A 190 -0.55 7.93 3.87
C TRP A 190 0.27 8.08 2.59
N PRO A 191 -0.30 8.58 1.50
CA PRO A 191 0.45 8.87 0.30
C PRO A 191 1.53 9.92 0.56
N LYS A 192 2.64 9.79 -0.14
CA LYS A 192 3.73 10.78 -0.06
C LYS A 192 3.27 12.12 -0.62
N VAL A 193 3.54 13.17 0.12
CA VAL A 193 3.21 14.55 -0.24
C VAL A 193 4.46 15.25 -0.75
N TYR A 194 4.35 15.87 -1.93
CA TYR A 194 5.43 16.66 -2.52
C TYR A 194 5.09 18.15 -2.41
N PRO A 195 6.06 19.02 -2.14
CA PRO A 195 5.84 20.44 -2.18
C PRO A 195 5.49 20.85 -3.62
N VAL A 196 4.29 21.35 -3.81
CA VAL A 196 3.84 21.86 -5.12
C VAL A 196 4.36 23.27 -5.27
N GLN A 197 5.25 23.48 -6.23
CA GLN A 197 5.73 24.81 -6.61
C GLN A 197 4.85 25.34 -7.73
N GLY A 198 4.21 26.46 -7.51
CA GLY A 198 3.40 27.14 -8.51
C GLY A 198 2.26 27.92 -7.84
N VAL A 199 1.98 29.09 -8.34
CA VAL A 199 0.81 29.86 -7.94
C VAL A 199 -0.39 29.10 -8.49
N CYS A 200 -1.21 28.53 -7.61
CA CYS A 200 -2.49 28.01 -8.04
C CYS A 200 -3.25 29.19 -8.68
N PRO A 201 -3.61 29.14 -9.97
CA PRO A 201 -4.27 30.25 -10.65
C PRO A 201 -5.58 30.69 -9.97
N ILE A 202 -6.07 29.86 -9.05
CA ILE A 202 -7.26 30.10 -8.24
C ILE A 202 -7.02 31.13 -7.12
N ILE A 203 -5.76 31.33 -6.69
CA ILE A 203 -5.42 32.33 -5.65
C ILE A 203 -5.74 33.77 -6.12
N GLY A 204 -5.71 34.02 -7.43
CA GLY A 204 -6.12 35.31 -8.01
C GLY A 204 -7.64 35.56 -7.97
N LEU A 205 -8.44 34.51 -7.75
CA LEU A 205 -9.92 34.61 -7.70
C LEU A 205 -10.47 34.85 -6.28
N THR A 206 -9.61 34.79 -5.25
CA THR A 206 -10.04 34.85 -3.85
C THR A 206 -10.29 36.25 -3.32
N SER A 207 -9.99 37.31 -4.06
CA SER A 207 -10.15 38.67 -3.56
C SER A 207 -10.83 39.64 -4.53
N THR A 208 -11.41 39.20 -5.60
CA THR A 208 -12.30 40.08 -6.36
C THR A 208 -13.62 40.16 -5.61
N ASP A 209 -13.84 41.32 -5.07
CA ASP A 209 -15.08 41.83 -4.46
C ASP A 209 -16.26 41.84 -5.49
N GLN A 210 -16.07 41.21 -6.62
CA GLN A 210 -17.00 41.01 -7.72
C GLN A 210 -17.72 39.68 -7.56
N GLY A 211 -18.58 39.60 -6.56
CA GLY A 211 -19.44 38.43 -6.40
C GLY A 211 -20.72 38.57 -7.18
N ASP A 212 -20.91 37.67 -8.10
CA ASP A 212 -22.21 37.44 -8.78
C ASP A 212 -23.13 36.58 -7.87
N GLY A 213 -22.99 36.75 -6.58
CA GLY A 213 -23.80 36.06 -5.59
C GLY A 213 -25.23 36.59 -5.56
N ASN A 214 -26.20 35.70 -5.77
CA ASN A 214 -27.66 35.98 -5.69
C ASN A 214 -28.13 36.36 -4.26
N ARG A 215 -27.20 36.70 -3.35
CA ARG A 215 -27.49 37.26 -2.02
C ARG A 215 -27.03 38.72 -2.01
N GLY A 216 -27.95 39.64 -1.61
CA GLY A 216 -27.66 41.07 -1.53
C GLY A 216 -26.40 41.34 -0.72
N GLY A 217 -25.37 41.92 -1.35
CA GLY A 217 -24.10 42.33 -0.80
C GLY A 217 -23.88 43.84 -0.93
N ARG A 218 -22.74 44.33 -0.39
CA ARG A 218 -22.43 45.77 -0.38
C ARG A 218 -21.51 46.22 -1.51
N SER A 219 -20.79 45.31 -2.17
CA SER A 219 -19.68 45.67 -3.06
C SER A 219 -19.65 44.92 -4.41
N GLY A 220 -20.62 44.01 -4.69
CA GLY A 220 -20.65 43.22 -5.91
C GLY A 220 -21.33 43.94 -7.10
N ASP A 221 -21.51 43.20 -8.20
CA ASP A 221 -22.16 43.67 -9.41
C ASP A 221 -23.61 44.04 -9.19
N PHE A 222 -24.13 44.92 -10.05
CA PHE A 222 -25.51 45.38 -10.00
C PHE A 222 -26.44 44.21 -10.36
N ILE A 223 -27.31 43.83 -9.40
CA ILE A 223 -28.32 42.78 -9.62
C ILE A 223 -29.65 43.43 -10.06
N GLY A 224 -30.03 44.54 -9.41
CA GLY A 224 -31.30 45.14 -9.67
C GLY A 224 -31.62 46.32 -8.75
N VAL A 225 -32.85 46.78 -8.81
CA VAL A 225 -33.38 47.81 -7.93
C VAL A 225 -34.63 47.29 -7.23
N ARG A 226 -34.78 47.61 -5.94
CA ARG A 226 -35.98 47.29 -5.16
C ARG A 226 -36.45 48.48 -4.33
N ASN A 227 -37.68 48.44 -3.89
CA ASN A 227 -38.19 49.46 -2.98
C ASN A 227 -37.43 49.48 -1.65
N TYR A 228 -37.18 50.68 -1.14
CA TYR A 228 -36.53 50.90 0.15
C TYR A 228 -37.30 50.21 1.29
N ARG A 229 -36.57 49.56 2.18
CA ARG A 229 -37.12 49.00 3.40
C ARG A 229 -36.44 49.65 4.61
N ARG A 230 -37.19 49.82 5.71
CA ARG A 230 -36.70 50.42 6.94
C ARG A 230 -35.54 49.57 7.47
N GLY A 231 -34.33 50.21 7.52
CA GLY A 231 -33.06 49.53 7.87
C GLY A 231 -32.04 49.46 6.72
N ASP A 232 -32.47 49.80 5.48
CA ASP A 232 -31.54 49.91 4.37
C ASP A 232 -30.64 51.14 4.53
N SER A 233 -29.37 51.01 4.12
CA SER A 233 -28.43 52.13 4.19
C SER A 233 -28.74 53.20 3.15
N ALA A 234 -28.81 54.45 3.57
CA ALA A 234 -29.06 55.59 2.69
C ALA A 234 -28.02 55.73 1.55
N LYS A 235 -26.82 55.17 1.71
CA LYS A 235 -25.77 55.15 0.68
C LYS A 235 -26.13 54.37 -0.57
N HIS A 236 -27.06 53.44 -0.45
CA HIS A 236 -27.46 52.54 -1.56
C HIS A 236 -28.75 53.04 -2.25
N ILE A 237 -29.31 54.16 -1.83
CA ILE A 237 -30.49 54.74 -2.48
C ILE A 237 -30.09 55.25 -3.87
N ASN A 238 -30.80 54.78 -4.88
CA ASN A 238 -30.67 55.29 -6.24
C ASN A 238 -31.57 56.52 -6.41
N TRP A 239 -31.02 57.66 -6.16
CA TRP A 239 -31.79 58.92 -6.22
C TRP A 239 -32.41 59.19 -7.59
N VAL A 240 -31.70 58.79 -8.68
CA VAL A 240 -32.19 58.96 -10.05
C VAL A 240 -33.44 58.08 -10.32
N ALA A 241 -33.32 56.78 -9.93
CA ALA A 241 -34.45 55.86 -10.07
C ALA A 241 -35.64 56.26 -9.14
N SER A 242 -35.34 56.68 -7.92
CA SER A 242 -36.33 57.13 -6.94
C SER A 242 -37.12 58.33 -7.42
N ALA A 243 -36.47 59.29 -8.08
CA ALA A 243 -37.15 60.47 -8.65
C ALA A 243 -38.05 60.14 -9.85
N LYS A 244 -37.79 59.04 -10.55
CA LYS A 244 -38.64 58.59 -11.69
C LYS A 244 -39.85 57.80 -11.24
N VAL A 245 -39.82 57.14 -10.12
CA VAL A 245 -40.85 56.18 -9.64
C VAL A 245 -41.66 56.79 -8.48
N ASP A 246 -41.28 57.99 -8.02
CA ASP A 246 -41.88 58.71 -6.88
C ASP A 246 -41.89 57.87 -5.57
N SER A 247 -40.88 56.94 -5.43
CA SER A 247 -40.73 56.15 -4.26
C SER A 247 -39.26 55.85 -4.04
N LEU A 248 -38.81 55.70 -2.77
CA LEU A 248 -37.39 55.37 -2.47
C LEU A 248 -37.01 53.99 -2.99
N VAL A 249 -36.02 53.97 -3.88
CA VAL A 249 -35.52 52.76 -4.52
C VAL A 249 -34.05 52.55 -4.14
N VAL A 250 -33.68 51.33 -3.76
CA VAL A 250 -32.34 50.94 -3.38
C VAL A 250 -31.74 50.07 -4.46
N THR A 251 -30.48 50.33 -4.77
CA THR A 251 -29.68 49.50 -5.66
C THR A 251 -29.26 48.23 -4.92
N GLU A 252 -29.63 47.08 -5.47
CA GLU A 252 -29.22 45.76 -4.96
C GLU A 252 -27.98 45.32 -5.71
N ARG A 253 -26.93 45.00 -4.94
CA ARG A 253 -25.65 44.51 -5.45
C ARG A 253 -25.42 43.09 -4.95
N GLY A 254 -24.68 42.31 -5.72
CA GLY A 254 -24.29 40.94 -5.34
C GLY A 254 -23.42 40.93 -4.09
N GLY A 255 -23.54 39.88 -3.30
CA GLY A 255 -22.62 39.58 -2.20
C GLY A 255 -21.37 38.88 -2.69
N PRO A 256 -20.30 38.85 -1.91
CA PRO A 256 -19.13 38.07 -2.25
C PRO A 256 -19.53 36.61 -2.37
N GLN A 257 -19.25 36.03 -3.52
CA GLN A 257 -19.44 34.62 -3.75
C GLN A 257 -18.20 33.91 -3.22
N SER A 258 -18.39 33.02 -2.26
CA SER A 258 -17.29 32.11 -1.86
C SER A 258 -17.08 31.13 -3.01
N VAL A 259 -15.95 31.25 -3.69
CA VAL A 259 -15.57 30.29 -4.72
C VAL A 259 -15.25 28.96 -3.99
N GLU A 260 -16.11 27.98 -4.15
CA GLU A 260 -15.85 26.59 -3.71
C GLU A 260 -15.23 25.86 -4.89
N LEU A 261 -14.07 25.26 -4.67
CA LEU A 261 -13.36 24.52 -5.69
C LEU A 261 -13.82 23.05 -5.68
N ASP A 262 -14.30 22.56 -6.81
CA ASP A 262 -14.61 21.15 -6.98
C ASP A 262 -13.38 20.40 -7.54
N VAL A 263 -12.83 19.47 -6.75
CA VAL A 263 -11.69 18.64 -7.13
C VAL A 263 -12.18 17.21 -7.35
N PHE A 264 -12.01 16.70 -8.54
CA PHE A 264 -12.35 15.33 -8.90
C PHE A 264 -11.07 14.48 -9.00
N ILE A 265 -11.02 13.39 -8.24
CA ILE A 265 -9.91 12.44 -8.27
C ILE A 265 -10.38 11.19 -8.97
N ASP A 266 -9.83 10.94 -10.16
CA ASP A 266 -10.07 9.70 -10.90
C ASP A 266 -9.19 8.58 -10.36
N THR A 267 -9.85 7.59 -9.74
CA THR A 267 -9.23 6.38 -9.18
C THR A 267 -9.40 5.17 -10.09
N THR A 268 -9.99 5.34 -11.28
CA THR A 268 -10.22 4.22 -12.20
C THR A 268 -8.92 3.80 -12.88
N LEU A 269 -8.69 2.48 -12.92
CA LEU A 269 -7.64 1.90 -13.74
C LEU A 269 -8.17 1.81 -15.18
N HIS A 270 -7.59 2.57 -16.10
CA HIS A 270 -7.94 2.48 -17.51
C HIS A 270 -7.61 1.07 -18.05
N PRO A 271 -8.54 0.42 -18.78
CA PRO A 271 -8.34 -0.93 -19.30
C PRO A 271 -7.15 -1.04 -20.27
N SER A 272 -6.77 0.06 -20.93
CA SER A 272 -5.55 0.11 -21.77
C SER A 272 -4.26 -0.07 -20.96
N THR A 273 -4.28 0.24 -19.67
CA THR A 273 -3.13 0.08 -18.77
C THR A 273 -3.07 -1.33 -18.17
N ALA A 274 -4.21 -2.03 -18.09
CA ALA A 274 -4.27 -3.42 -17.65
C ALA A 274 -3.77 -4.42 -18.71
N MET A 275 -3.78 -4.02 -19.98
CA MET A 275 -3.40 -4.90 -21.10
C MET A 275 -1.89 -4.92 -21.38
N SER A 276 -1.09 -4.05 -20.73
CA SER A 276 0.38 -4.06 -20.79
C SER A 276 1.04 -4.97 -19.74
N LEU A 277 0.27 -5.87 -19.11
CA LEU A 277 0.78 -6.90 -18.19
C LEU A 277 1.43 -8.10 -18.91
N SER A 278 1.67 -8.03 -20.22
CA SER A 278 2.47 -9.01 -20.95
C SER A 278 3.95 -8.70 -20.74
N CYS A 279 4.61 -9.59 -20.08
CA CYS A 279 6.02 -9.93 -19.88
C CYS A 279 7.06 -9.34 -20.86
N ASP A 280 7.20 -8.02 -20.92
CA ASP A 280 8.36 -7.40 -21.57
C ASP A 280 9.15 -6.62 -20.51
N GLU A 281 10.37 -7.02 -20.28
CA GLU A 281 11.37 -6.52 -19.33
C GLU A 281 11.73 -5.02 -19.51
N HIS A 282 11.08 -4.33 -20.44
CA HIS A 282 11.21 -2.89 -20.73
C HIS A 282 9.86 -2.18 -20.64
N ALA A 283 8.90 -2.77 -19.94
CA ALA A 283 7.58 -2.19 -19.74
C ALA A 283 7.67 -0.92 -18.86
N GLY A 284 7.03 0.14 -19.33
CA GLY A 284 6.83 1.38 -18.57
C GLY A 284 6.11 1.12 -17.25
N PRO A 285 5.91 2.15 -16.41
CA PRO A 285 5.38 1.99 -15.06
C PRO A 285 4.08 1.19 -15.05
N THR A 286 4.02 0.19 -14.19
CA THR A 286 2.86 -0.70 -14.02
C THR A 286 1.61 0.13 -13.73
N GLY A 287 0.43 -0.30 -14.17
CA GLY A 287 -0.83 0.41 -13.92
C GLY A 287 -1.06 0.77 -12.46
N ARG A 288 -0.52 -0.03 -11.55
CA ARG A 288 -0.51 0.20 -10.10
C ARG A 288 0.36 1.40 -9.71
N GLU A 289 1.53 1.55 -10.30
CA GLU A 289 2.41 2.70 -10.08
C GLU A 289 1.82 3.99 -10.64
N LEU A 290 1.17 3.93 -11.79
CA LEU A 290 0.47 5.08 -12.36
C LEU A 290 -0.65 5.56 -11.45
N LEU A 291 -1.45 4.64 -10.90
CA LEU A 291 -2.48 4.97 -9.91
C LEU A 291 -1.86 5.54 -8.62
N ALA A 292 -0.76 4.95 -8.15
CA ALA A 292 -0.05 5.45 -6.99
C ALA A 292 0.43 6.89 -7.20
N ASN A 293 1.02 7.18 -8.35
CA ASN A 293 1.50 8.52 -8.69
C ASN A 293 0.35 9.53 -8.83
N ARG A 294 -0.79 9.15 -9.43
CA ARG A 294 -1.99 10.01 -9.48
C ARG A 294 -2.47 10.40 -8.09
N ILE A 295 -2.52 9.44 -7.16
CA ILE A 295 -2.99 9.71 -5.79
C ILE A 295 -1.98 10.55 -5.01
N ARG A 296 -0.66 10.33 -5.19
CA ARG A 296 0.39 11.18 -4.61
C ARG A 296 0.27 12.63 -5.10
N MET A 297 0.06 12.81 -6.39
CA MET A 297 -0.16 14.14 -6.96
C MET A 297 -1.43 14.79 -6.42
N ALA A 298 -2.54 14.07 -6.39
CA ALA A 298 -3.80 14.55 -5.86
C ALA A 298 -3.67 14.97 -4.39
N ALA A 299 -3.06 14.15 -3.55
CA ALA A 299 -2.80 14.45 -2.14
C ALA A 299 -1.93 15.73 -1.98
N SER A 300 -0.88 15.86 -2.80
CA SER A 300 0.01 17.03 -2.77
C SER A 300 -0.73 18.32 -3.14
N VAL A 301 -1.57 18.28 -4.17
CA VAL A 301 -2.39 19.42 -4.60
C VAL A 301 -3.43 19.78 -3.54
N LEU A 302 -4.13 18.78 -2.97
CA LEU A 302 -5.15 19.01 -1.95
C LEU A 302 -4.57 19.66 -0.69
N ILE A 303 -3.40 19.19 -0.21
CA ILE A 303 -2.74 19.78 0.96
C ILE A 303 -2.31 21.22 0.66
N ASN A 304 -1.77 21.48 -0.52
CA ASN A 304 -1.41 22.85 -0.91
C ASN A 304 -2.61 23.78 -0.97
N LEU A 305 -3.73 23.32 -1.54
CA LEU A 305 -4.98 24.10 -1.58
C LEU A 305 -5.57 24.33 -0.19
N GLN A 306 -5.51 23.32 0.69
CA GLN A 306 -5.97 23.46 2.08
C GLN A 306 -5.12 24.47 2.85
N GLN A 307 -3.79 24.44 2.68
CA GLN A 307 -2.89 25.43 3.28
C GLN A 307 -3.16 26.85 2.76
N SER A 308 -3.60 26.97 1.50
CA SER A 308 -4.00 28.27 0.91
C SER A 308 -5.38 28.74 1.41
N GLY A 309 -6.09 27.97 2.22
CA GLY A 309 -7.37 28.35 2.83
C GLY A 309 -8.54 28.43 1.86
N VAL A 310 -8.46 27.75 0.73
CA VAL A 310 -9.56 27.71 -0.27
C VAL A 310 -10.58 26.66 0.16
N PRO A 311 -11.88 27.01 0.29
CA PRO A 311 -12.90 26.01 0.55
C PRO A 311 -13.03 25.09 -0.67
N MET A 312 -12.98 23.77 -0.44
CA MET A 312 -13.02 22.81 -1.54
C MET A 312 -13.97 21.65 -1.27
N ARG A 313 -14.51 21.12 -2.35
CA ARG A 313 -15.23 19.86 -2.37
C ARG A 313 -14.39 18.85 -3.14
N VAL A 314 -14.04 17.74 -2.48
CA VAL A 314 -13.25 16.67 -3.07
C VAL A 314 -14.16 15.48 -3.36
N THR A 315 -14.18 15.04 -4.60
CA THR A 315 -14.94 13.87 -5.04
C THR A 315 -13.99 12.77 -5.45
N ILE A 316 -14.09 11.61 -4.81
CA ILE A 316 -13.28 10.41 -5.07
C ILE A 316 -14.26 9.29 -5.42
N GLY A 317 -14.31 8.88 -6.68
CA GLY A 317 -15.30 7.91 -7.15
C GLY A 317 -16.74 8.39 -6.87
N SER A 318 -17.48 7.68 -6.01
CA SER A 318 -18.86 8.01 -5.60
C SER A 318 -18.96 8.84 -4.32
N GLN A 319 -17.84 9.05 -3.62
CA GLN A 319 -17.83 9.78 -2.35
C GLN A 319 -17.42 11.24 -2.55
N SER A 320 -18.12 12.16 -1.92
CA SER A 320 -17.79 13.58 -1.91
C SER A 320 -17.61 14.08 -0.48
N LEU A 321 -16.49 14.77 -0.25
CA LEU A 321 -16.13 15.38 1.03
C LEU A 321 -16.01 16.90 0.85
N ARG A 322 -16.63 17.67 1.75
CA ARG A 322 -16.45 19.13 1.82
C ARG A 322 -15.41 19.47 2.88
N LEU A 323 -14.38 20.17 2.46
CA LEU A 323 -13.37 20.70 3.36
C LEU A 323 -13.65 22.20 3.56
N ALA A 324 -14.09 22.57 4.76
CA ALA A 324 -14.33 23.95 5.13
C ALA A 324 -13.02 24.67 5.48
N ARG A 325 -13.02 26.02 5.37
CA ARG A 325 -11.89 26.86 5.80
C ARG A 325 -11.54 26.58 7.27
N GLY A 326 -10.31 26.16 7.54
CA GLY A 326 -9.80 26.06 8.92
C GLY A 326 -10.15 24.77 9.66
N SER A 327 -10.72 23.75 9.04
CA SER A 327 -10.80 22.42 9.68
C SER A 327 -9.42 21.79 9.67
N GLN A 328 -8.77 21.76 10.84
CA GLN A 328 -7.67 20.81 11.08
C GLN A 328 -8.32 19.43 11.06
N GLY A 329 -8.05 18.68 9.98
CA GLY A 329 -8.43 17.29 9.86
C GLY A 329 -7.35 16.38 10.40
#